data_0417a867911f7d6e24e20a771d00998b
#
_entry.id   0417a867911f7d6e24e20a771d00998b
#
_cell.length_a   1.000
_cell.length_b   1.000
_cell.length_c   1.000
_cell.angle_alpha   90.00
_cell.angle_beta   90.00
_cell.angle_gamma   90.00
#
_symmetry.space_group_name_H-M   'P 1'
#
loop_
_entity.id
_entity.type
_entity.pdbx_description
1 polymer ?
#
loop_
_entity_poly.entity_id
_entity_poly.type
_entity_poly.pdbx_seq_one_letter_code
_entity_poly.pdbx_strand_id
1 'polypeptide(L)'
;MYGNYLDDAAKIVAAKREENLKFEHARLTAEQKDDLLLKFHPDRIKKQFTELKIGPNKGQQAPIELAEMLQAKPRLEPEKIDLNHIDYETDVLVIGGGGAGTSAAIMASEAGAKVLLVTKLRVGDANTMMAEGGIQAADKPNDSPAQHYLDAFGGGHFDGKPELVYTLVNKAPSVIKWLNDLGVEFDKMPDGTMVTTHGGGTSRKRMHACKDYSGAEIMRTLRDETFNRADQITVVDFTAAIEIIKNEKGEAAGAVLMNIETGEIRIAKAKVVIIATGGAGRMHYQGFPTSNHYGATADGLVIAYRAGAKLLYQDSLQYHPTGAAYPTQILGKLVTEKVRSLGAKLINKDGEVYIHPLETRDVNASGIIREVREGRGVHNDVQDAVWLDTPMIDMIHGEGTILKSIPAMYNMFIKYGIDIRKEPILVYPTLHYQNGGVEIDKTCHTNVAYLLVAGEASGGVHGTNRLMGNSLLDVVVFGREAGIEAGKMFKKIKLSDNLSLKHVKDFEKERTAAKIKGNAVSPKILPTYHHGNPEFEKEIPGATL
;
A
#
# COMPACT_ATOMS: atom_id res chain seq x y z
N MET A 1 -11.04 27.03 -12.37
CA MET A 1 -10.06 27.94 -12.97
C MET A 1 -8.80 27.94 -12.14
N TYR A 2 -7.68 27.66 -12.76
CA TYR A 2 -6.40 27.54 -12.06
C TYR A 2 -5.81 28.88 -11.62
N GLY A 3 -6.22 29.97 -12.27
CA GLY A 3 -5.68 31.33 -12.10
C GLY A 3 -4.30 31.54 -12.77
N ASN A 4 -4.12 32.71 -13.35
CA ASN A 4 -2.87 33.16 -13.99
C ASN A 4 -2.31 32.20 -15.07
N TYR A 5 -1.02 31.90 -14.99
CA TYR A 5 -0.26 31.12 -15.98
C TYR A 5 -0.74 29.68 -16.18
N LEU A 6 -1.35 29.03 -15.20
CA LEU A 6 -1.90 27.68 -15.34
C LEU A 6 -3.14 27.64 -16.23
N ASP A 7 -3.96 28.71 -16.24
CA ASP A 7 -5.09 28.83 -17.16
C ASP A 7 -4.60 28.86 -18.64
N ASP A 8 -3.51 29.56 -18.91
CA ASP A 8 -2.94 29.60 -20.27
C ASP A 8 -2.33 28.26 -20.67
N ALA A 9 -1.65 27.57 -19.77
CA ALA A 9 -1.14 26.22 -20.02
C ALA A 9 -2.29 25.21 -20.27
N ALA A 10 -3.40 25.30 -19.56
CA ALA A 10 -4.60 24.47 -19.77
C ALA A 10 -5.26 24.73 -21.14
N LYS A 11 -5.24 25.96 -21.64
CA LYS A 11 -5.75 26.30 -22.98
C LYS A 11 -4.97 25.60 -24.10
N ILE A 12 -3.65 25.42 -23.95
CA ILE A 12 -2.82 24.67 -24.91
C ILE A 12 -3.32 23.24 -25.03
N VAL A 13 -3.58 22.59 -23.89
CA VAL A 13 -4.14 21.22 -23.85
C VAL A 13 -5.52 21.18 -24.51
N ALA A 14 -6.40 22.12 -24.17
CA ALA A 14 -7.75 22.20 -24.73
C ALA A 14 -7.73 22.38 -26.27
N ALA A 15 -6.81 23.19 -26.80
CA ALA A 15 -6.67 23.44 -28.24
C ALA A 15 -6.25 22.18 -29.01
N LYS A 16 -5.43 21.31 -28.41
CA LYS A 16 -4.94 20.06 -29.04
C LYS A 16 -5.80 18.82 -28.71
N ARG A 17 -6.82 18.94 -27.89
CA ARG A 17 -7.60 17.81 -27.34
C ARG A 17 -8.21 16.94 -28.43
N GLU A 18 -8.82 17.51 -29.46
CA GLU A 18 -9.43 16.74 -30.56
C GLU A 18 -8.39 15.96 -31.41
N GLU A 19 -7.19 16.52 -31.61
CA GLU A 19 -6.09 15.85 -32.25
C GLU A 19 -5.59 14.71 -31.36
N ASN A 20 -5.34 14.99 -30.08
CA ASN A 20 -4.88 14.04 -29.10
C ASN A 20 -5.87 12.87 -28.86
N LEU A 21 -7.18 13.09 -29.01
CA LEU A 21 -8.17 12.02 -28.96
C LEU A 21 -7.94 10.95 -30.02
N LYS A 22 -7.54 11.35 -31.21
CA LYS A 22 -7.29 10.46 -32.36
C LYS A 22 -5.91 9.85 -32.33
N PHE A 23 -4.96 10.44 -31.60
CA PHE A 23 -3.58 9.98 -31.51
C PHE A 23 -3.44 8.90 -30.45
N GLU A 24 -2.96 7.72 -30.81
CA GLU A 24 -2.62 6.67 -29.86
C GLU A 24 -1.09 6.51 -29.83
N HIS A 25 -0.50 6.80 -28.67
CA HIS A 25 0.93 6.60 -28.47
C HIS A 25 1.23 5.09 -28.45
N ALA A 26 2.21 4.66 -29.23
CA ALA A 26 2.64 3.27 -29.23
C ALA A 26 3.17 2.85 -27.84
N ARG A 27 2.93 1.60 -27.47
CA ARG A 27 3.57 1.04 -26.29
C ARG A 27 5.08 0.95 -26.48
N LEU A 28 5.81 1.24 -25.41
CA LEU A 28 7.26 1.12 -25.42
C LEU A 28 7.68 -0.34 -25.57
N THR A 29 8.77 -0.57 -26.31
CA THR A 29 9.44 -1.87 -26.35
C THR A 29 10.08 -2.19 -25.00
N ALA A 30 10.46 -3.44 -24.76
CA ALA A 30 11.15 -3.84 -23.51
C ALA A 30 12.42 -3.00 -23.28
N GLU A 31 13.25 -2.86 -24.33
CA GLU A 31 14.49 -2.06 -24.28
C GLU A 31 14.24 -0.58 -23.95
N GLN A 32 13.19 0.03 -24.53
CA GLN A 32 12.81 1.40 -24.23
C GLN A 32 12.31 1.57 -22.79
N LYS A 33 11.59 0.57 -22.26
CA LYS A 33 11.15 0.55 -20.85
C LYS A 33 12.34 0.47 -19.91
N ASP A 34 13.26 -0.45 -20.18
CA ASP A 34 14.45 -0.65 -19.35
C ASP A 34 15.33 0.62 -19.30
N ASP A 35 15.54 1.27 -20.46
CA ASP A 35 16.28 2.54 -20.54
C ASP A 35 15.59 3.66 -19.77
N LEU A 36 14.26 3.78 -19.91
CA LEU A 36 13.46 4.77 -19.18
C LEU A 36 13.53 4.54 -17.66
N LEU A 37 13.32 3.31 -17.21
CA LEU A 37 13.37 2.95 -15.79
C LEU A 37 14.76 3.18 -15.21
N LEU A 38 15.83 2.77 -15.93
CA LEU A 38 17.20 2.95 -15.47
C LEU A 38 17.55 4.42 -15.23
N LYS A 39 17.06 5.33 -16.10
CA LYS A 39 17.39 6.76 -16.05
C LYS A 39 16.51 7.56 -15.10
N PHE A 40 15.24 7.19 -14.93
CA PHE A 40 14.24 8.06 -14.31
C PHE A 40 13.49 7.44 -13.15
N HIS A 41 13.51 6.10 -12.96
CA HIS A 41 12.82 5.49 -11.84
C HIS A 41 13.53 5.80 -10.51
N PRO A 42 12.80 6.27 -9.47
CA PRO A 42 13.42 6.67 -8.20
C PRO A 42 14.26 5.57 -7.54
N ASP A 43 13.86 4.30 -7.61
CA ASP A 43 14.60 3.17 -7.04
C ASP A 43 15.96 2.91 -7.71
N ARG A 44 16.26 3.56 -8.83
CA ARG A 44 17.56 3.47 -9.52
C ARG A 44 18.55 4.56 -9.07
N ILE A 45 18.14 5.47 -8.21
CA ILE A 45 18.97 6.57 -7.70
C ILE A 45 19.79 6.08 -6.50
N LYS A 46 20.96 5.49 -6.75
CA LYS A 46 21.80 4.82 -5.75
C LYS A 46 22.09 5.65 -4.48
N LYS A 47 22.21 6.97 -4.58
CA LYS A 47 22.46 7.85 -3.43
C LYS A 47 21.31 7.90 -2.40
N GLN A 48 20.15 7.40 -2.74
CA GLN A 48 18.96 7.34 -1.88
C GLN A 48 18.85 6.01 -1.11
N PHE A 49 19.85 5.14 -1.27
CA PHE A 49 19.89 3.83 -0.62
C PHE A 49 21.13 3.69 0.25
N THR A 50 21.03 2.87 1.27
CA THR A 50 22.13 2.55 2.17
C THR A 50 22.13 1.07 2.54
N GLU A 51 23.29 0.56 2.89
CA GLU A 51 23.44 -0.82 3.34
C GLU A 51 22.96 -0.99 4.79
N LEU A 52 22.17 -2.03 5.02
CA LEU A 52 21.78 -2.45 6.38
C LEU A 52 22.98 -3.06 7.10
N LYS A 53 23.29 -2.55 8.28
CA LYS A 53 24.48 -2.92 9.07
C LYS A 53 24.21 -4.01 10.10
N ILE A 54 22.93 -4.22 10.46
CA ILE A 54 22.49 -5.17 11.50
C ILE A 54 21.21 -5.87 11.08
N GLY A 55 20.90 -6.96 11.78
CA GLY A 55 19.67 -7.73 11.60
C GLY A 55 19.74 -8.74 10.45
N PRO A 56 18.60 -9.40 10.14
CA PRO A 56 18.56 -10.55 9.21
C PRO A 56 18.92 -10.21 7.76
N ASN A 57 18.80 -8.95 7.33
CA ASN A 57 19.15 -8.50 5.98
C ASN A 57 20.47 -7.69 5.94
N LYS A 58 21.34 -7.86 6.93
CA LYS A 58 22.64 -7.19 6.94
C LYS A 58 23.40 -7.39 5.61
N GLY A 59 23.95 -6.29 5.08
CA GLY A 59 24.66 -6.27 3.78
C GLY A 59 23.75 -5.95 2.58
N GLN A 60 22.44 -5.94 2.73
CA GLN A 60 21.50 -5.59 1.67
C GLN A 60 21.18 -4.09 1.66
N GLN A 61 20.75 -3.60 0.49
CA GLN A 61 20.35 -2.21 0.32
C GLN A 61 18.91 -1.97 0.77
N ALA A 62 18.67 -0.80 1.35
CA ALA A 62 17.33 -0.30 1.66
C ALA A 62 17.27 1.22 1.46
N PRO A 63 16.11 1.82 1.18
CA PRO A 63 15.95 3.27 1.22
C PRO A 63 16.45 3.82 2.55
N ILE A 64 17.07 4.99 2.52
CA ILE A 64 17.70 5.59 3.72
C ILE A 64 16.69 5.70 4.87
N GLU A 65 15.47 6.16 4.57
CA GLU A 65 14.40 6.38 5.54
C GLU A 65 13.95 5.06 6.20
N LEU A 66 13.84 3.99 5.40
CA LEU A 66 13.49 2.67 5.93
C LEU A 66 14.65 2.07 6.74
N ALA A 67 15.88 2.18 6.24
CA ALA A 67 17.08 1.70 6.93
C ALA A 67 17.26 2.38 8.29
N GLU A 68 16.95 3.68 8.38
CA GLU A 68 16.96 4.41 9.64
C GLU A 68 15.98 3.80 10.65
N MET A 69 14.75 3.47 10.23
CA MET A 69 13.76 2.88 11.13
C MET A 69 14.08 1.42 11.48
N LEU A 70 14.52 0.61 10.51
CA LEU A 70 14.91 -0.79 10.75
C LEU A 70 16.05 -0.90 11.76
N GLN A 71 16.96 0.07 11.80
CA GLN A 71 18.14 0.09 12.65
C GLN A 71 18.04 1.06 13.83
N ALA A 72 16.89 1.67 14.05
CA ALA A 72 16.65 2.62 15.14
C ALA A 72 16.64 1.94 16.52
N LYS A 73 16.72 2.76 17.58
CA LYS A 73 16.53 2.29 18.97
C LYS A 73 15.14 1.69 19.16
N PRO A 74 15.02 0.60 19.91
CA PRO A 74 13.71 0.12 20.35
C PRO A 74 12.95 1.19 21.12
N ARG A 75 11.61 1.21 20.97
CA ARG A 75 10.76 2.15 21.72
C ARG A 75 10.61 1.80 23.19
N LEU A 76 10.92 0.57 23.55
CA LEU A 76 10.86 0.09 24.93
C LEU A 76 12.24 -0.28 25.46
N GLU A 77 12.35 -0.28 26.77
CA GLU A 77 13.48 -0.84 27.53
C GLU A 77 13.03 -2.18 28.10
N PRO A 78 13.59 -3.31 27.64
CA PRO A 78 13.13 -4.66 28.03
C PRO A 78 13.12 -4.91 29.53
N GLU A 79 14.00 -4.22 30.29
CA GLU A 79 14.11 -4.35 31.74
C GLU A 79 12.94 -3.71 32.49
N LYS A 80 12.24 -2.79 31.86
CA LYS A 80 11.09 -2.08 32.44
C LYS A 80 9.75 -2.75 32.13
N ILE A 81 9.76 -3.81 31.33
CA ILE A 81 8.54 -4.52 30.94
C ILE A 81 8.34 -5.73 31.82
N ASP A 82 7.23 -5.77 32.56
CA ASP A 82 6.83 -6.94 33.34
C ASP A 82 6.06 -7.93 32.46
N LEU A 83 6.75 -8.97 32.01
CA LEU A 83 6.16 -10.04 31.19
C LEU A 83 5.33 -11.05 32.00
N ASN A 84 5.27 -10.93 33.33
CA ASN A 84 4.40 -11.77 34.17
C ASN A 84 3.00 -11.18 34.30
N HIS A 85 2.85 -9.88 34.08
CA HIS A 85 1.54 -9.23 34.05
C HIS A 85 0.97 -9.30 32.65
N ILE A 86 -0.04 -10.16 32.43
CA ILE A 86 -0.66 -10.39 31.12
C ILE A 86 -2.01 -9.69 31.09
N ASP A 87 -2.17 -8.73 30.18
CA ASP A 87 -3.43 -8.00 30.01
C ASP A 87 -4.40 -8.75 29.09
N TYR A 88 -3.87 -9.45 28.08
CA TYR A 88 -4.66 -10.22 27.13
C TYR A 88 -4.07 -11.61 26.90
N GLU A 89 -4.91 -12.64 26.97
CA GLU A 89 -4.60 -13.99 26.50
C GLU A 89 -5.53 -14.36 25.34
N THR A 90 -4.97 -14.79 24.22
CA THR A 90 -5.74 -15.11 23.02
C THR A 90 -5.14 -16.28 22.24
N ASP A 91 -5.92 -16.89 21.35
CA ASP A 91 -5.41 -17.90 20.43
C ASP A 91 -4.62 -17.25 19.29
N VAL A 92 -5.18 -16.18 18.70
CA VAL A 92 -4.59 -15.47 17.57
C VAL A 92 -4.56 -13.97 17.85
N LEU A 93 -3.37 -13.38 17.83
CA LEU A 93 -3.19 -11.94 17.88
C LEU A 93 -3.02 -11.41 16.44
N VAL A 94 -3.92 -10.53 16.02
CA VAL A 94 -3.83 -9.83 14.72
C VAL A 94 -3.42 -8.39 14.97
N ILE A 95 -2.33 -7.96 14.35
CA ILE A 95 -1.77 -6.61 14.46
C ILE A 95 -2.04 -5.84 13.17
N GLY A 96 -3.03 -4.93 13.20
CA GLY A 96 -3.45 -4.11 12.07
C GLY A 96 -4.90 -4.33 11.68
N GLY A 97 -5.69 -3.24 11.63
CA GLY A 97 -7.14 -3.24 11.39
C GLY A 97 -7.54 -2.91 9.93
N GLY A 98 -6.63 -3.07 8.96
CA GLY A 98 -6.92 -2.93 7.53
C GLY A 98 -7.51 -4.20 6.91
N GLY A 99 -7.65 -4.23 5.58
CA GLY A 99 -8.27 -5.34 4.85
C GLY A 99 -7.63 -6.71 5.11
N ALA A 100 -6.29 -6.78 5.24
CA ALA A 100 -5.61 -8.03 5.53
C ALA A 100 -5.88 -8.52 6.96
N GLY A 101 -5.80 -7.61 7.95
CA GLY A 101 -6.03 -7.98 9.34
C GLY A 101 -7.48 -8.36 9.64
N THR A 102 -8.45 -7.61 9.12
CA THR A 102 -9.87 -7.97 9.27
C THR A 102 -10.21 -9.29 8.58
N SER A 103 -9.69 -9.52 7.37
CA SER A 103 -9.85 -10.81 6.68
C SER A 103 -9.23 -11.97 7.47
N ALA A 104 -8.04 -11.77 8.06
CA ALA A 104 -7.39 -12.77 8.89
C ALA A 104 -8.18 -13.05 10.18
N ALA A 105 -8.67 -12.00 10.84
CA ALA A 105 -9.47 -12.15 12.07
C ALA A 105 -10.77 -12.92 11.82
N ILE A 106 -11.49 -12.58 10.73
CA ILE A 106 -12.71 -13.29 10.32
C ILE A 106 -12.42 -14.77 10.09
N MET A 107 -11.41 -15.11 9.29
CA MET A 107 -11.10 -16.52 8.97
C MET A 107 -10.61 -17.31 10.19
N ALA A 108 -9.82 -16.70 11.08
CA ALA A 108 -9.39 -17.34 12.32
C ALA A 108 -10.58 -17.60 13.27
N SER A 109 -11.52 -16.65 13.39
CA SER A 109 -12.73 -16.81 14.19
C SER A 109 -13.64 -17.90 13.63
N GLU A 110 -13.76 -18.05 12.30
CA GLU A 110 -14.50 -19.15 11.66
C GLU A 110 -13.91 -20.53 11.99
N ALA A 111 -12.62 -20.62 12.26
CA ALA A 111 -11.97 -21.83 12.73
C ALA A 111 -12.16 -22.10 14.23
N GLY A 112 -12.85 -21.19 14.94
CA GLY A 112 -13.15 -21.26 16.37
C GLY A 112 -12.07 -20.67 17.28
N ALA A 113 -11.11 -19.89 16.75
CA ALA A 113 -10.10 -19.21 17.54
C ALA A 113 -10.68 -17.99 18.23
N LYS A 114 -10.23 -17.73 19.47
CA LYS A 114 -10.37 -16.42 20.09
C LYS A 114 -9.34 -15.48 19.47
N VAL A 115 -9.79 -14.36 18.92
CA VAL A 115 -8.94 -13.41 18.22
C VAL A 115 -8.88 -12.09 18.97
N LEU A 116 -7.67 -11.58 19.16
CA LEU A 116 -7.43 -10.20 19.58
C LEU A 116 -6.94 -9.42 18.34
N LEU A 117 -7.74 -8.47 17.85
CA LEU A 117 -7.38 -7.56 16.77
C LEU A 117 -6.98 -6.21 17.39
N VAL A 118 -5.71 -5.85 17.28
CA VAL A 118 -5.20 -4.56 17.75
C VAL A 118 -4.86 -3.65 16.57
N THR A 119 -5.21 -2.39 16.67
CA THR A 119 -4.90 -1.40 15.64
C THR A 119 -4.58 -0.04 16.25
N LYS A 120 -3.53 0.61 15.74
CA LYS A 120 -3.08 1.90 16.27
C LYS A 120 -4.03 3.07 15.99
N LEU A 121 -4.93 2.91 15.03
CA LEU A 121 -6.06 3.79 14.76
C LEU A 121 -7.35 2.99 14.90
N ARG A 122 -8.44 3.37 14.28
CA ARG A 122 -9.69 2.57 14.32
C ARG A 122 -9.64 1.46 13.28
N VAL A 123 -10.38 0.40 13.50
CA VAL A 123 -10.59 -0.64 12.47
C VAL A 123 -11.16 0.01 11.20
N GLY A 124 -10.48 -0.22 10.09
CA GLY A 124 -10.79 0.37 8.79
C GLY A 124 -9.99 1.62 8.45
N ASP A 125 -9.38 2.31 9.40
CA ASP A 125 -8.51 3.46 9.13
C ASP A 125 -7.17 2.95 8.56
N ALA A 126 -7.15 2.65 7.25
CA ALA A 126 -6.03 2.02 6.56
C ALA A 126 -6.00 2.35 5.06
N ASN A 127 -4.90 2.01 4.37
CA ASN A 127 -4.79 2.16 2.91
C ASN A 127 -5.89 1.42 2.15
N THR A 128 -6.41 0.32 2.68
CA THR A 128 -7.53 -0.42 2.08
C THR A 128 -8.75 0.49 1.87
N MET A 129 -9.12 1.30 2.87
CA MET A 129 -10.24 2.26 2.77
C MET A 129 -10.03 3.28 1.66
N MET A 130 -8.80 3.64 1.35
CA MET A 130 -8.44 4.69 0.40
C MET A 130 -8.27 4.18 -1.04
N ALA A 131 -8.36 2.88 -1.27
CA ALA A 131 -8.18 2.30 -2.60
C ALA A 131 -9.42 2.54 -3.48
N GLU A 132 -9.22 3.08 -4.68
CA GLU A 132 -10.29 3.57 -5.55
C GLU A 132 -10.52 2.65 -6.76
N GLY A 133 -9.45 2.00 -7.23
CA GLY A 133 -9.42 1.42 -8.57
C GLY A 133 -10.15 0.09 -8.76
N GLY A 134 -10.35 -0.70 -7.71
CA GLY A 134 -10.96 -2.03 -7.78
C GLY A 134 -10.02 -3.19 -7.43
N ILE A 135 -10.52 -4.41 -7.61
CA ILE A 135 -9.86 -5.68 -7.30
C ILE A 135 -9.86 -6.58 -8.54
N GLN A 136 -8.74 -7.22 -8.86
CA GLN A 136 -8.63 -8.11 -10.01
C GLN A 136 -9.08 -9.54 -9.68
N ALA A 137 -9.87 -10.15 -10.58
CA ALA A 137 -10.13 -11.58 -10.56
C ALA A 137 -10.49 -12.08 -11.97
N ALA A 138 -9.86 -13.17 -12.40
CA ALA A 138 -10.16 -13.84 -13.65
C ALA A 138 -11.33 -14.82 -13.46
N ASP A 139 -12.54 -14.29 -13.39
CA ASP A 139 -13.81 -15.02 -13.15
C ASP A 139 -14.74 -15.07 -14.35
N LYS A 140 -14.34 -14.55 -15.52
CA LYS A 140 -15.12 -14.51 -16.74
C LYS A 140 -14.67 -15.58 -17.75
N PRO A 141 -15.58 -16.07 -18.64
CA PRO A 141 -15.24 -17.14 -19.59
C PRO A 141 -14.11 -16.84 -20.58
N ASN A 142 -13.85 -15.54 -20.84
CA ASN A 142 -12.80 -15.07 -21.76
C ASN A 142 -11.47 -14.76 -21.06
N ASP A 143 -11.33 -15.14 -19.78
CA ASP A 143 -10.13 -14.95 -18.98
C ASP A 143 -9.81 -16.21 -18.16
N SER A 144 -8.64 -16.27 -17.54
CA SER A 144 -8.25 -17.39 -16.69
C SER A 144 -7.23 -16.98 -15.64
N PRO A 145 -7.13 -17.69 -14.50
CA PRO A 145 -6.05 -17.50 -13.54
C PRO A 145 -4.65 -17.61 -14.18
N ALA A 146 -4.47 -18.46 -15.19
CA ALA A 146 -3.21 -18.58 -15.92
C ALA A 146 -2.85 -17.29 -16.67
N GLN A 147 -3.83 -16.66 -17.35
CA GLN A 147 -3.60 -15.37 -18.01
C GLN A 147 -3.35 -14.25 -16.98
N HIS A 148 -4.09 -14.26 -15.86
CA HIS A 148 -3.85 -13.33 -14.75
C HIS A 148 -2.44 -13.51 -14.16
N TYR A 149 -1.96 -14.77 -14.05
CA TYR A 149 -0.60 -15.08 -13.59
C TYR A 149 0.45 -14.46 -14.52
N LEU A 150 0.32 -14.64 -15.83
CA LEU A 150 1.26 -14.08 -16.79
C LEU A 150 1.31 -12.55 -16.74
N ASP A 151 0.15 -11.90 -16.62
CA ASP A 151 0.09 -10.45 -16.48
C ASP A 151 0.74 -9.99 -15.16
N ALA A 152 0.41 -10.64 -14.04
CA ALA A 152 0.92 -10.27 -12.72
C ALA A 152 2.43 -10.52 -12.58
N PHE A 153 2.91 -11.67 -13.04
CA PHE A 153 4.31 -12.06 -12.97
C PHE A 153 5.18 -11.21 -13.92
N GLY A 154 4.73 -11.01 -15.17
CA GLY A 154 5.41 -10.13 -16.13
C GLY A 154 5.37 -8.66 -15.70
N GLY A 155 4.23 -8.19 -15.18
CA GLY A 155 4.07 -6.83 -14.65
C GLY A 155 4.95 -6.56 -13.43
N GLY A 156 5.28 -7.59 -12.66
CA GLY A 156 6.22 -7.57 -11.53
C GLY A 156 7.68 -7.78 -11.91
N HIS A 157 8.02 -7.66 -13.19
CA HIS A 157 9.35 -7.87 -13.75
C HIS A 157 9.91 -9.29 -13.56
N PHE A 158 9.04 -10.29 -13.42
CA PHE A 158 9.39 -11.69 -13.15
C PHE A 158 10.10 -11.93 -11.82
N ASP A 159 10.08 -10.95 -10.92
CA ASP A 159 10.71 -11.00 -9.60
C ASP A 159 9.79 -11.57 -8.50
N GLY A 160 8.49 -11.69 -8.76
CA GLY A 160 7.54 -12.29 -7.81
C GLY A 160 7.90 -13.75 -7.50
N LYS A 161 7.65 -14.20 -6.26
CA LYS A 161 7.77 -15.63 -5.94
C LYS A 161 6.66 -16.40 -6.67
N PRO A 162 6.97 -17.36 -7.55
CA PRO A 162 5.97 -18.03 -8.38
C PRO A 162 4.81 -18.63 -7.60
N GLU A 163 5.08 -19.22 -6.42
CA GLU A 163 4.06 -19.81 -5.55
C GLU A 163 3.12 -18.77 -4.93
N LEU A 164 3.61 -17.57 -4.66
CA LEU A 164 2.78 -16.47 -4.13
C LEU A 164 1.90 -15.88 -5.23
N VAL A 165 2.47 -15.61 -6.41
CA VAL A 165 1.69 -15.15 -7.57
C VAL A 165 0.63 -16.17 -7.95
N TYR A 166 0.99 -17.47 -7.97
CA TYR A 166 0.05 -18.56 -8.21
C TYR A 166 -1.11 -18.56 -7.19
N THR A 167 -0.80 -18.44 -5.91
CA THR A 167 -1.80 -18.38 -4.83
C THR A 167 -2.73 -17.18 -5.01
N LEU A 168 -2.16 -16.00 -5.26
CA LEU A 168 -2.90 -14.76 -5.50
C LEU A 168 -3.97 -14.94 -6.57
N VAL A 169 -3.58 -15.37 -7.76
CA VAL A 169 -4.47 -15.39 -8.93
C VAL A 169 -5.49 -16.54 -8.89
N ASN A 170 -5.11 -17.69 -8.33
CA ASN A 170 -6.02 -18.84 -8.24
C ASN A 170 -7.09 -18.65 -7.16
N LYS A 171 -6.78 -17.90 -6.09
CA LYS A 171 -7.76 -17.58 -5.04
C LYS A 171 -8.67 -16.41 -5.42
N ALA A 172 -8.31 -15.60 -6.43
CA ALA A 172 -9.02 -14.39 -6.81
C ALA A 172 -10.51 -14.59 -7.08
N PRO A 173 -10.98 -15.57 -7.88
CA PRO A 173 -12.41 -15.77 -8.11
C PRO A 173 -13.18 -16.07 -6.83
N SER A 174 -12.60 -16.87 -5.93
CA SER A 174 -13.21 -17.20 -4.63
C SER A 174 -13.29 -15.99 -3.69
N VAL A 175 -12.35 -15.06 -3.81
CA VAL A 175 -12.33 -13.81 -3.03
C VAL A 175 -13.46 -12.89 -3.49
N ILE A 176 -13.67 -12.72 -4.80
CA ILE A 176 -14.78 -11.91 -5.32
C ILE A 176 -16.11 -12.49 -4.83
N LYS A 177 -16.27 -13.82 -4.93
CA LYS A 177 -17.49 -14.47 -4.43
C LYS A 177 -17.68 -14.21 -2.93
N TRP A 178 -16.65 -14.41 -2.12
CA TRP A 178 -16.71 -14.22 -0.67
C TRP A 178 -17.05 -12.78 -0.28
N LEU A 179 -16.44 -11.78 -0.92
CA LEU A 179 -16.74 -10.38 -0.68
C LEU A 179 -18.19 -10.03 -1.08
N ASN A 180 -18.65 -10.55 -2.22
CA ASN A 180 -20.03 -10.35 -2.64
C ASN A 180 -21.02 -11.01 -1.68
N ASP A 181 -20.73 -12.22 -1.20
CA ASP A 181 -21.56 -12.95 -0.21
C ASP A 181 -21.62 -12.21 1.13
N LEU A 182 -20.55 -11.49 1.52
CA LEU A 182 -20.52 -10.60 2.69
C LEU A 182 -21.27 -9.28 2.47
N GLY A 183 -21.67 -8.95 1.24
CA GLY A 183 -22.44 -7.75 0.93
C GLY A 183 -21.63 -6.57 0.36
N VAL A 184 -20.51 -6.84 -0.31
CA VAL A 184 -19.81 -5.82 -1.10
C VAL A 184 -20.60 -5.50 -2.36
N GLU A 185 -20.97 -4.24 -2.54
CA GLU A 185 -21.80 -3.74 -3.65
C GLU A 185 -20.97 -3.46 -4.91
N PHE A 186 -20.45 -4.51 -5.56
CA PHE A 186 -19.77 -4.39 -6.85
C PHE A 186 -20.68 -3.83 -7.95
N ASP A 187 -20.10 -3.08 -8.89
CA ASP A 187 -20.81 -2.60 -10.09
C ASP A 187 -21.36 -3.77 -10.90
N LYS A 188 -22.67 -3.77 -11.19
CA LYS A 188 -23.38 -4.84 -11.90
C LYS A 188 -24.18 -4.29 -13.07
N MET A 189 -24.35 -5.13 -14.08
CA MET A 189 -25.33 -4.93 -15.14
C MET A 189 -26.75 -5.18 -14.60
N PRO A 190 -27.80 -4.74 -15.32
CA PRO A 190 -29.19 -4.98 -14.89
C PRO A 190 -29.58 -6.46 -14.68
N ASP A 191 -28.87 -7.38 -15.34
CA ASP A 191 -29.04 -8.82 -15.17
C ASP A 191 -28.30 -9.42 -13.98
N GLY A 192 -27.60 -8.59 -13.18
CA GLY A 192 -26.80 -8.99 -12.02
C GLY A 192 -25.36 -9.41 -12.35
N THR A 193 -24.96 -9.45 -13.62
CA THR A 193 -23.59 -9.77 -14.02
C THR A 193 -22.63 -8.66 -13.57
N MET A 194 -21.55 -9.03 -12.90
CA MET A 194 -20.52 -8.05 -12.47
C MET A 194 -19.81 -7.42 -13.67
N VAL A 195 -19.70 -6.09 -13.63
CA VAL A 195 -18.94 -5.31 -14.62
C VAL A 195 -17.46 -5.46 -14.35
N THR A 196 -16.67 -5.66 -15.42
CA THR A 196 -15.21 -5.68 -15.34
C THR A 196 -14.60 -4.70 -16.32
N THR A 197 -13.47 -4.08 -15.92
CA THR A 197 -12.72 -3.11 -16.72
C THR A 197 -11.26 -3.52 -16.85
N HIS A 198 -10.50 -2.84 -17.75
CA HIS A 198 -9.05 -2.98 -17.83
C HIS A 198 -8.35 -2.22 -16.68
N GLY A 199 -7.25 -2.79 -16.18
CA GLY A 199 -6.22 -2.07 -15.43
C GLY A 199 -5.00 -1.82 -16.30
N GLY A 200 -4.09 -0.94 -15.87
CA GLY A 200 -2.80 -0.77 -16.53
C GLY A 200 -1.97 -2.06 -16.47
N GLY A 201 -1.36 -2.41 -17.59
CA GLY A 201 -0.56 -3.64 -17.72
C GLY A 201 -1.35 -4.93 -17.81
N THR A 202 -2.69 -4.90 -17.83
CA THR A 202 -3.51 -6.13 -17.95
C THR A 202 -3.89 -6.45 -19.38
N SER A 203 -3.89 -7.74 -19.73
CA SER A 203 -4.29 -8.24 -21.05
C SER A 203 -5.79 -8.46 -21.19
N ARG A 204 -6.54 -8.53 -20.07
CA ARG A 204 -7.99 -8.81 -20.03
C ARG A 204 -8.71 -7.85 -19.08
N LYS A 205 -10.02 -7.70 -19.30
CA LYS A 205 -10.92 -6.97 -18.41
C LYS A 205 -11.27 -7.86 -17.21
N ARG A 206 -10.62 -7.67 -16.07
CA ARG A 206 -10.84 -8.45 -14.84
C ARG A 206 -10.96 -7.61 -13.57
N MET A 207 -10.98 -6.29 -13.73
CA MET A 207 -11.09 -5.37 -12.61
C MET A 207 -12.55 -5.22 -12.18
N HIS A 208 -12.88 -5.71 -10.99
CA HIS A 208 -14.17 -5.50 -10.32
C HIS A 208 -14.07 -4.23 -9.48
N ALA A 209 -15.08 -3.40 -9.49
CA ALA A 209 -15.07 -2.11 -8.80
C ALA A 209 -16.44 -1.76 -8.21
N CYS A 210 -16.43 -0.85 -7.26
CA CYS A 210 -17.59 -0.14 -6.74
C CYS A 210 -17.40 1.34 -7.10
N LYS A 211 -17.62 1.68 -8.36
CA LYS A 211 -17.25 2.98 -8.96
C LYS A 211 -15.77 3.29 -8.71
N ASP A 212 -15.46 4.41 -8.05
CA ASP A 212 -14.12 4.77 -7.54
C ASP A 212 -14.09 4.83 -6.00
N TYR A 213 -14.89 3.97 -5.33
CA TYR A 213 -14.96 3.78 -3.89
C TYR A 213 -14.67 2.33 -3.46
N SER A 214 -14.00 1.54 -4.31
CA SER A 214 -13.89 0.08 -4.13
C SER A 214 -13.28 -0.32 -2.79
N GLY A 215 -12.23 0.35 -2.37
CA GLY A 215 -11.59 0.08 -1.08
C GLY A 215 -12.46 0.46 0.12
N ALA A 216 -13.16 1.59 0.03
CA ALA A 216 -14.08 2.03 1.07
C ALA A 216 -15.22 1.02 1.26
N GLU A 217 -15.79 0.52 0.16
CA GLU A 217 -16.88 -0.45 0.21
C GLU A 217 -16.44 -1.81 0.74
N ILE A 218 -15.29 -2.32 0.26
CA ILE A 218 -14.71 -3.56 0.79
C ILE A 218 -14.41 -3.42 2.28
N MET A 219 -13.81 -2.30 2.70
CA MET A 219 -13.44 -2.09 4.10
C MET A 219 -14.65 -1.91 5.01
N ARG A 220 -15.72 -1.22 4.53
CA ARG A 220 -17.00 -1.14 5.23
C ARG A 220 -17.51 -2.54 5.56
N THR A 221 -17.58 -3.40 4.56
CA THR A 221 -18.10 -4.76 4.71
C THR A 221 -17.24 -5.60 5.65
N LEU A 222 -15.91 -5.58 5.49
CA LEU A 222 -15.01 -6.34 6.37
C LEU A 222 -15.04 -5.84 7.81
N ARG A 223 -15.14 -4.53 8.03
CA ARG A 223 -15.28 -3.95 9.36
C ARG A 223 -16.58 -4.37 10.02
N ASP A 224 -17.70 -4.24 9.31
CA ASP A 224 -19.02 -4.59 9.84
C ASP A 224 -19.06 -6.09 10.20
N GLU A 225 -18.51 -6.96 9.36
CA GLU A 225 -18.40 -8.39 9.65
C GLU A 225 -17.48 -8.69 10.85
N THR A 226 -16.39 -7.94 11.00
CA THR A 226 -15.52 -8.07 12.18
C THR A 226 -16.27 -7.77 13.48
N PHE A 227 -17.07 -6.71 13.50
CA PHE A 227 -17.87 -6.34 14.68
C PHE A 227 -19.07 -7.27 14.90
N ASN A 228 -19.65 -7.85 13.85
CA ASN A 228 -20.70 -8.88 13.98
C ASN A 228 -20.21 -10.14 14.71
N ARG A 229 -18.88 -10.36 14.80
CA ARG A 229 -18.24 -11.50 15.48
C ARG A 229 -17.63 -11.11 16.83
N ALA A 230 -18.20 -10.15 17.53
CA ALA A 230 -17.68 -9.63 18.80
C ALA A 230 -17.58 -10.67 19.94
N ASP A 231 -18.27 -11.80 19.82
CA ASP A 231 -18.15 -12.97 20.71
C ASP A 231 -16.83 -13.74 20.54
N GLN A 232 -16.16 -13.61 19.38
CA GLN A 232 -14.91 -14.30 19.06
C GLN A 232 -13.76 -13.34 18.74
N ILE A 233 -14.05 -12.12 18.26
CA ILE A 233 -13.06 -11.11 17.91
C ILE A 233 -13.15 -9.94 18.87
N THR A 234 -12.15 -9.81 19.74
CA THR A 234 -11.97 -8.62 20.56
C THR A 234 -11.17 -7.58 19.78
N VAL A 235 -11.77 -6.40 19.56
CA VAL A 235 -11.12 -5.28 18.87
C VAL A 235 -10.59 -4.29 19.91
N VAL A 236 -9.33 -3.87 19.73
CA VAL A 236 -8.69 -2.82 20.57
C VAL A 236 -8.12 -1.75 19.64
N ASP A 237 -8.85 -0.66 19.52
CA ASP A 237 -8.47 0.53 18.75
C ASP A 237 -7.41 1.37 19.50
N PHE A 238 -6.77 2.32 18.82
CA PHE A 238 -5.77 3.26 19.33
C PHE A 238 -4.63 2.59 20.11
N THR A 239 -4.32 1.34 19.73
CA THR A 239 -3.32 0.51 20.38
C THR A 239 -2.33 -0.04 19.35
N ALA A 240 -1.07 0.39 19.45
CA ALA A 240 0.00 -0.05 18.58
C ALA A 240 0.77 -1.23 19.18
N ALA A 241 1.11 -2.23 18.38
CA ALA A 241 2.15 -3.19 18.75
C ALA A 241 3.52 -2.51 18.57
N ILE A 242 4.29 -2.45 19.62
CA ILE A 242 5.61 -1.79 19.64
C ILE A 242 6.77 -2.78 19.63
N GLU A 243 6.51 -4.06 19.97
CA GLU A 243 7.50 -5.14 19.91
C GLU A 243 6.81 -6.51 19.88
N ILE A 244 7.44 -7.49 19.21
CA ILE A 244 7.02 -8.89 19.27
C ILE A 244 7.58 -9.51 20.55
N ILE A 245 6.78 -10.27 21.28
CA ILE A 245 7.23 -11.11 22.39
C ILE A 245 7.56 -12.49 21.83
N LYS A 246 8.70 -13.05 22.22
CA LYS A 246 9.11 -14.42 21.90
C LYS A 246 9.10 -15.30 23.16
N ASN A 247 9.13 -16.60 22.96
CA ASN A 247 9.42 -17.54 24.03
C ASN A 247 10.93 -17.88 24.08
N GLU A 248 11.33 -18.71 25.00
CA GLU A 248 12.73 -19.14 25.18
C GLU A 248 13.29 -19.89 23.94
N LYS A 249 12.42 -20.49 23.13
CA LYS A 249 12.81 -21.15 21.89
C LYS A 249 12.99 -20.19 20.72
N GLY A 250 12.69 -18.90 20.92
CA GLY A 250 12.74 -17.90 19.87
C GLY A 250 11.50 -17.85 18.98
N GLU A 251 10.43 -18.54 19.33
CA GLU A 251 9.15 -18.54 18.61
C GLU A 251 8.30 -17.34 19.04
N ALA A 252 7.47 -16.78 18.16
CA ALA A 252 6.55 -15.70 18.51
C ALA A 252 5.50 -16.19 19.52
N ALA A 253 5.25 -15.39 20.56
CA ALA A 253 4.38 -15.74 21.66
C ALA A 253 3.45 -14.60 22.10
N GLY A 254 3.44 -13.47 21.37
CA GLY A 254 2.62 -12.31 21.65
C GLY A 254 3.26 -10.99 21.21
N ALA A 255 2.79 -9.90 21.77
CA ALA A 255 3.34 -8.57 21.52
C ALA A 255 3.21 -7.65 22.75
N VAL A 256 4.14 -6.70 22.85
CA VAL A 256 4.01 -5.54 23.72
C VAL A 256 3.20 -4.50 22.96
N LEU A 257 2.13 -4.07 23.59
CA LEU A 257 1.17 -3.11 23.06
C LEU A 257 1.33 -1.77 23.78
N MET A 258 1.04 -0.68 23.09
CA MET A 258 1.02 0.66 23.66
C MET A 258 -0.25 1.38 23.20
N ASN A 259 -1.04 1.85 24.15
CA ASN A 259 -2.12 2.78 23.83
C ASN A 259 -1.50 4.10 23.35
N ILE A 260 -1.85 4.57 22.16
CA ILE A 260 -1.19 5.73 21.55
C ILE A 260 -1.65 7.07 22.14
N GLU A 261 -2.77 7.10 22.86
CA GLU A 261 -3.31 8.30 23.50
C GLU A 261 -2.75 8.49 24.91
N THR A 262 -2.63 7.40 25.67
CA THR A 262 -2.20 7.45 27.09
C THR A 262 -0.74 7.06 27.30
N GLY A 263 -0.13 6.33 26.35
CA GLY A 263 1.20 5.73 26.50
C GLY A 263 1.22 4.47 27.37
N GLU A 264 0.07 3.98 27.84
CA GLU A 264 -0.04 2.78 28.66
C GLU A 264 0.48 1.55 27.90
N ILE A 265 1.32 0.78 28.57
CA ILE A 265 1.88 -0.48 28.04
C ILE A 265 1.00 -1.64 28.51
N ARG A 266 0.69 -2.55 27.59
CA ARG A 266 -0.08 -3.77 27.82
C ARG A 266 0.60 -4.96 27.17
N ILE A 267 0.46 -6.13 27.77
CA ILE A 267 1.05 -7.39 27.31
C ILE A 267 -0.04 -8.28 26.72
N ALA A 268 0.08 -8.60 25.45
CA ALA A 268 -0.76 -9.60 24.79
C ALA A 268 0.02 -10.90 24.58
N LYS A 269 -0.44 -11.97 25.17
CA LYS A 269 0.08 -13.33 25.03
C LYS A 269 -0.79 -14.09 24.02
N ALA A 270 -0.17 -14.73 23.05
CA ALA A 270 -0.88 -15.40 21.96
C ALA A 270 -0.17 -16.69 21.52
N LYS A 271 -0.94 -17.63 20.94
CA LYS A 271 -0.39 -18.86 20.33
C LYS A 271 0.18 -18.58 18.94
N VAL A 272 -0.49 -17.68 18.18
CA VAL A 272 -0.09 -17.26 16.83
C VAL A 272 -0.19 -15.75 16.72
N VAL A 273 0.78 -15.12 16.07
CA VAL A 273 0.79 -13.68 15.81
C VAL A 273 0.71 -13.45 14.30
N ILE A 274 -0.19 -12.58 13.86
CA ILE A 274 -0.34 -12.15 12.46
C ILE A 274 -0.05 -10.66 12.37
N ILE A 275 0.95 -10.27 11.58
CA ILE A 275 1.23 -8.87 11.24
C ILE A 275 0.51 -8.51 9.95
N ALA A 276 -0.35 -7.49 9.99
CA ALA A 276 -1.13 -6.97 8.86
C ALA A 276 -1.17 -5.43 8.86
N THR A 277 -0.02 -4.81 9.15
CA THR A 277 0.11 -3.38 9.47
C THR A 277 0.22 -2.46 8.26
N GLY A 278 0.22 -3.00 7.04
CA GLY A 278 0.48 -2.24 5.83
C GLY A 278 1.97 -1.87 5.66
N GLY A 279 2.24 -0.98 4.73
CA GLY A 279 3.59 -0.62 4.31
C GLY A 279 4.14 0.67 4.95
N ALA A 280 4.99 1.38 4.18
CA ALA A 280 5.84 2.45 4.66
C ALA A 280 5.67 3.80 3.93
N GLY A 281 4.56 4.00 3.21
CA GLY A 281 4.39 5.19 2.34
C GLY A 281 4.44 6.54 3.05
N ARG A 282 4.18 6.60 4.37
CA ARG A 282 4.32 7.81 5.18
C ARG A 282 5.75 8.09 5.66
N MET A 283 6.70 7.32 5.20
CA MET A 283 8.12 7.62 5.38
C MET A 283 8.63 8.66 4.36
N HIS A 284 7.81 9.05 3.38
CA HIS A 284 8.14 10.06 2.36
C HIS A 284 9.51 9.84 1.69
N TYR A 285 9.76 8.62 1.22
CA TYR A 285 11.03 8.29 0.56
C TYR A 285 11.40 9.33 -0.50
N GLN A 286 12.63 9.81 -0.44
CA GLN A 286 13.18 10.79 -1.38
C GLN A 286 12.37 12.10 -1.46
N GLY A 287 11.60 12.45 -0.43
CA GLY A 287 10.77 13.65 -0.42
C GLY A 287 9.49 13.58 -1.29
N PHE A 288 9.17 12.43 -1.88
CA PHE A 288 7.93 12.29 -2.66
C PHE A 288 6.70 12.50 -1.77
N PRO A 289 5.68 13.22 -2.28
CA PRO A 289 4.37 13.20 -1.63
C PRO A 289 3.81 11.78 -1.64
N THR A 290 2.79 11.52 -0.82
CA THR A 290 2.25 10.17 -0.69
C THR A 290 0.73 10.14 -0.76
N SER A 291 0.19 9.09 -1.40
CA SER A 291 -1.23 8.76 -1.37
C SER A 291 -1.62 7.87 -0.18
N ASN A 292 -0.65 7.52 0.67
CA ASN A 292 -0.87 6.56 1.75
C ASN A 292 -1.64 7.14 2.93
N HIS A 293 -2.35 6.26 3.63
CA HIS A 293 -2.99 6.55 4.90
C HIS A 293 -1.96 6.99 5.95
N TYR A 294 -2.37 7.83 6.89
CA TYR A 294 -1.54 8.39 7.95
C TYR A 294 -0.79 7.32 8.76
N GLY A 295 -1.37 6.14 8.92
CA GLY A 295 -0.80 5.03 9.65
C GLY A 295 0.30 4.23 8.92
N ALA A 296 0.66 4.52 7.67
CA ALA A 296 1.62 3.71 6.90
C ALA A 296 3.09 4.05 7.23
N THR A 297 3.56 3.68 8.41
CA THR A 297 4.84 4.07 9.01
C THR A 297 5.82 2.91 9.23
N ALA A 298 5.67 1.81 8.49
CA ALA A 298 6.56 0.62 8.52
C ALA A 298 6.60 -0.13 9.87
N ASP A 299 5.66 0.08 10.78
CA ASP A 299 5.78 -0.44 12.15
C ASP A 299 5.91 -1.96 12.20
N GLY A 300 5.07 -2.68 11.44
CA GLY A 300 5.14 -4.14 11.38
C GLY A 300 6.43 -4.67 10.77
N LEU A 301 6.98 -3.98 9.74
CA LEU A 301 8.28 -4.34 9.17
C LEU A 301 9.38 -4.25 10.23
N VAL A 302 9.36 -3.17 11.01
CA VAL A 302 10.37 -2.91 12.05
C VAL A 302 10.32 -3.95 13.18
N ILE A 303 9.13 -4.21 13.74
CA ILE A 303 9.02 -5.19 14.83
C ILE A 303 9.27 -6.62 14.35
N ALA A 304 8.85 -6.97 13.12
CA ALA A 304 9.17 -8.26 12.51
C ALA A 304 10.69 -8.41 12.26
N TYR A 305 11.34 -7.37 11.70
CA TYR A 305 12.78 -7.34 11.47
C TYR A 305 13.58 -7.55 12.76
N ARG A 306 13.21 -6.84 13.82
CA ARG A 306 13.84 -6.95 15.14
C ARG A 306 13.60 -8.31 15.77
N ALA A 307 12.44 -8.93 15.50
CA ALA A 307 12.16 -10.31 15.89
C ALA A 307 12.95 -11.36 15.08
N GLY A 308 13.68 -10.94 14.03
CA GLY A 308 14.52 -11.80 13.20
C GLY A 308 13.88 -12.24 11.88
N ALA A 309 12.74 -11.67 11.49
CA ALA A 309 12.12 -11.94 10.20
C ALA A 309 12.90 -11.28 9.06
N LYS A 310 13.13 -12.04 7.97
CA LYS A 310 13.80 -11.54 6.77
C LYS A 310 12.87 -10.66 5.95
N LEU A 311 13.44 -9.66 5.30
CA LEU A 311 12.75 -8.86 4.29
C LEU A 311 13.12 -9.31 2.89
N LEU A 312 12.22 -9.05 1.93
CA LEU A 312 12.42 -9.30 0.52
C LEU A 312 12.02 -8.06 -0.26
N TYR A 313 12.85 -7.63 -1.24
CA TYR A 313 12.63 -6.43 -2.05
C TYR A 313 12.35 -5.15 -1.25
N GLN A 314 12.98 -5.00 -0.09
CA GLN A 314 12.84 -3.81 0.77
C GLN A 314 13.30 -2.52 0.09
N ASP A 315 14.04 -2.62 -1.01
CA ASP A 315 14.50 -1.55 -1.88
C ASP A 315 13.53 -1.22 -3.03
N SER A 316 12.41 -1.93 -3.14
CA SER A 316 11.43 -1.75 -4.21
C SER A 316 10.16 -1.06 -3.73
N LEU A 317 9.89 0.09 -4.34
CA LEU A 317 8.76 0.95 -4.03
C LEU A 317 7.95 1.24 -5.28
N GLN A 318 6.66 1.44 -5.13
CA GLN A 318 5.80 1.84 -6.22
C GLN A 318 5.41 3.31 -6.10
N TYR A 319 5.71 4.07 -7.13
CA TYR A 319 5.25 5.44 -7.32
C TYR A 319 4.04 5.40 -8.24
N HIS A 320 2.87 5.82 -7.72
CA HIS A 320 1.69 5.93 -8.58
C HIS A 320 1.88 7.11 -9.53
N PRO A 321 1.71 6.92 -10.85
CA PRO A 321 1.99 7.96 -11.84
C PRO A 321 1.19 9.24 -11.60
N THR A 322 -0.07 9.09 -11.17
CA THR A 322 -1.03 10.17 -11.05
C THR A 322 -1.40 10.43 -9.60
N GLY A 323 -0.52 11.15 -8.87
CA GLY A 323 -0.87 11.89 -7.67
C GLY A 323 -1.30 13.30 -8.05
N ALA A 324 -2.28 13.87 -7.36
CA ALA A 324 -2.66 15.27 -7.57
C ALA A 324 -1.48 16.18 -7.26
N ALA A 325 -1.09 17.05 -8.20
CA ALA A 325 0.01 17.99 -8.04
C ALA A 325 -0.48 19.42 -7.77
N TYR A 326 -1.78 19.64 -7.90
CA TYR A 326 -2.46 20.92 -7.63
C TYR A 326 -3.93 20.67 -7.29
N PRO A 327 -4.54 21.44 -6.38
CA PRO A 327 -3.91 22.44 -5.50
C PRO A 327 -3.17 21.80 -4.32
N THR A 328 -2.41 22.59 -3.56
CA THR A 328 -1.57 22.14 -2.42
C THR A 328 -2.32 21.29 -1.40
N GLN A 329 -3.61 21.61 -1.13
CA GLN A 329 -4.45 20.91 -0.15
C GLN A 329 -4.69 19.43 -0.47
N ILE A 330 -4.50 19.03 -1.72
CA ILE A 330 -4.63 17.64 -2.17
C ILE A 330 -3.35 17.09 -2.76
N LEU A 331 -2.21 17.76 -2.54
CA LEU A 331 -0.90 17.30 -3.04
C LEU A 331 -0.65 15.85 -2.63
N GLY A 332 -0.30 15.03 -3.61
CA GLY A 332 -0.01 13.61 -3.44
C GLY A 332 -1.24 12.70 -3.30
N LYS A 333 -2.47 13.24 -3.14
CA LYS A 333 -3.68 12.40 -3.12
C LYS A 333 -3.81 11.60 -4.42
N LEU A 334 -4.31 10.40 -4.30
CA LEU A 334 -4.48 9.50 -5.43
C LEU A 334 -5.45 10.09 -6.47
N VAL A 335 -5.00 10.18 -7.71
CA VAL A 335 -5.87 10.28 -8.88
C VAL A 335 -5.91 8.87 -9.49
N THR A 336 -7.03 8.20 -9.32
CA THR A 336 -7.18 6.78 -9.64
C THR A 336 -6.78 6.47 -11.09
N GLU A 337 -6.14 5.32 -11.31
CA GLU A 337 -5.80 4.83 -12.65
C GLU A 337 -7.03 4.65 -13.55
N LYS A 338 -8.22 4.50 -12.96
CA LYS A 338 -9.49 4.44 -13.68
C LYS A 338 -9.71 5.64 -14.59
N VAL A 339 -9.21 6.83 -14.23
CA VAL A 339 -9.24 8.04 -15.08
C VAL A 339 -8.54 7.78 -16.42
N ARG A 340 -7.35 7.16 -16.39
CA ARG A 340 -6.61 6.78 -17.60
C ARG A 340 -7.25 5.60 -18.33
N SER A 341 -7.82 4.64 -17.60
CA SER A 341 -8.55 3.51 -18.19
C SER A 341 -9.82 3.93 -18.91
N LEU A 342 -10.41 5.07 -18.56
CA LEU A 342 -11.54 5.68 -19.24
C LEU A 342 -11.12 6.58 -20.41
N GLY A 343 -9.82 6.71 -20.71
CA GLY A 343 -9.31 7.37 -21.91
C GLY A 343 -8.64 8.73 -21.69
N ALA A 344 -8.52 9.23 -20.47
CA ALA A 344 -7.72 10.43 -20.21
C ALA A 344 -6.24 10.18 -20.51
N LYS A 345 -5.57 11.14 -21.18
CA LYS A 345 -4.18 11.01 -21.62
C LYS A 345 -3.25 11.94 -20.83
N LEU A 346 -2.01 11.48 -20.66
CA LEU A 346 -0.93 12.25 -20.07
C LEU A 346 -0.32 13.18 -21.13
N ILE A 347 -0.26 14.47 -20.82
CA ILE A 347 0.07 15.53 -21.76
C ILE A 347 1.10 16.47 -21.14
N ASN A 348 2.17 16.78 -21.89
CA ASN A 348 3.22 17.70 -21.46
C ASN A 348 2.79 19.19 -21.62
N LYS A 349 3.68 20.14 -21.27
CA LYS A 349 3.41 21.57 -21.36
C LYS A 349 3.13 22.06 -22.79
N ASP A 350 3.65 21.34 -23.80
CA ASP A 350 3.50 21.69 -25.21
C ASP A 350 2.21 21.12 -25.81
N GLY A 351 1.38 20.46 -24.99
CA GLY A 351 0.12 19.85 -25.38
C GLY A 351 0.26 18.52 -26.11
N GLU A 352 1.37 17.78 -25.92
CA GLU A 352 1.68 16.53 -26.61
C GLU A 352 1.48 15.33 -25.70
N VAL A 353 0.92 14.24 -26.26
CA VAL A 353 0.87 12.91 -25.63
C VAL A 353 2.24 12.27 -25.78
N TYR A 354 2.93 11.98 -24.69
CA TYR A 354 4.32 11.53 -24.70
C TYR A 354 4.52 10.07 -24.26
N ILE A 355 3.45 9.39 -23.82
CA ILE A 355 3.49 7.99 -23.39
C ILE A 355 2.09 7.36 -23.50
N HIS A 356 2.05 6.03 -23.70
CA HIS A 356 0.78 5.31 -23.67
C HIS A 356 0.18 5.33 -22.25
N PRO A 357 -1.08 5.79 -22.05
CA PRO A 357 -1.63 6.03 -20.71
C PRO A 357 -1.78 4.77 -19.84
N LEU A 358 -1.83 3.58 -20.46
CA LEU A 358 -1.97 2.29 -19.78
C LEU A 358 -0.68 1.45 -19.81
N GLU A 359 0.50 2.06 -19.93
CA GLU A 359 1.75 1.39 -19.55
C GLU A 359 1.73 1.01 -18.06
N THR A 360 2.67 0.16 -17.64
CA THR A 360 2.84 -0.18 -16.23
C THR A 360 3.12 1.07 -15.39
N ARG A 361 2.87 1.01 -14.09
CA ARG A 361 2.94 2.20 -13.21
C ARG A 361 4.32 2.81 -13.14
N ASP A 362 5.34 1.98 -13.02
CA ASP A 362 6.74 2.37 -13.01
C ASP A 362 7.17 3.07 -14.29
N VAL A 363 6.75 2.55 -15.45
CA VAL A 363 7.01 3.15 -16.77
C VAL A 363 6.30 4.49 -16.89
N ASN A 364 5.03 4.59 -16.52
CA ASN A 364 4.30 5.87 -16.56
C ASN A 364 4.88 6.89 -15.57
N ALA A 365 5.23 6.48 -14.35
CA ALA A 365 5.85 7.36 -13.36
C ALA A 365 7.20 7.89 -13.86
N SER A 366 8.04 7.01 -14.41
CA SER A 366 9.33 7.40 -14.99
C SER A 366 9.16 8.31 -16.20
N GLY A 367 8.13 8.10 -17.02
CA GLY A 367 7.78 8.97 -18.15
C GLY A 367 7.43 10.40 -17.71
N ILE A 368 6.64 10.54 -16.63
CA ILE A 368 6.30 11.85 -16.05
C ILE A 368 7.55 12.53 -15.50
N ILE A 369 8.37 11.78 -14.73
CA ILE A 369 9.62 12.31 -14.17
C ILE A 369 10.57 12.77 -15.29
N ARG A 370 10.65 12.04 -16.40
CA ARG A 370 11.42 12.43 -17.58
C ARG A 370 10.92 13.78 -18.14
N GLU A 371 9.62 13.91 -18.39
CA GLU A 371 9.06 15.15 -18.96
C GLU A 371 9.39 16.36 -18.07
N VAL A 372 9.24 16.22 -16.77
CA VAL A 372 9.55 17.29 -15.81
C VAL A 372 11.06 17.60 -15.79
N ARG A 373 11.93 16.60 -15.69
CA ARG A 373 13.38 16.80 -15.63
C ARG A 373 13.98 17.35 -16.91
N GLU A 374 13.39 17.06 -18.06
CA GLU A 374 13.81 17.56 -19.37
C GLU A 374 13.15 18.91 -19.74
N GLY A 375 12.45 19.54 -18.79
CA GLY A 375 11.88 20.89 -18.95
C GLY A 375 10.61 20.92 -19.80
N ARG A 376 9.94 19.78 -20.03
CA ARG A 376 8.63 19.69 -20.69
C ARG A 376 7.47 19.54 -19.70
N GLY A 377 7.76 19.62 -18.41
CA GLY A 377 6.75 19.71 -17.36
C GLY A 377 6.08 21.08 -17.31
N VAL A 378 4.92 21.14 -16.69
CA VAL A 378 4.18 22.36 -16.36
C VAL A 378 4.67 22.85 -15.00
N HIS A 379 5.20 24.05 -14.98
CA HIS A 379 5.63 24.66 -13.72
C HIS A 379 4.42 25.05 -12.86
N ASN A 380 4.49 24.76 -11.56
CA ASN A 380 3.63 25.38 -10.55
C ASN A 380 4.40 25.54 -9.23
N ASP A 381 3.93 26.45 -8.38
CA ASP A 381 4.65 26.85 -7.16
C ASP A 381 4.85 25.72 -6.13
N VAL A 382 4.16 24.59 -6.32
CA VAL A 382 4.19 23.46 -5.38
C VAL A 382 5.05 22.33 -5.91
N GLN A 383 4.75 21.86 -7.13
CA GLN A 383 5.38 20.68 -7.74
C GLN A 383 5.23 20.75 -9.26
N ASP A 384 6.34 20.84 -9.98
CA ASP A 384 6.31 20.70 -11.44
C ASP A 384 5.66 19.36 -11.85
N ALA A 385 4.78 19.41 -12.82
CA ALA A 385 3.83 18.34 -13.09
C ALA A 385 3.56 18.17 -14.59
N VAL A 386 2.67 17.26 -14.95
CA VAL A 386 2.11 17.12 -16.30
C VAL A 386 0.59 17.19 -16.24
N TRP A 387 -0.04 17.43 -17.36
CA TRP A 387 -1.50 17.40 -17.47
C TRP A 387 -2.02 15.95 -17.62
N LEU A 388 -3.16 15.70 -16.99
CA LEU A 388 -4.04 14.57 -17.29
C LEU A 388 -5.34 15.13 -17.84
N ASP A 389 -5.62 14.90 -19.12
CA ASP A 389 -6.74 15.53 -19.83
C ASP A 389 -8.04 14.77 -19.60
N THR A 390 -8.67 15.03 -18.48
CA THR A 390 -9.89 14.36 -18.00
C THR A 390 -11.13 14.61 -18.86
N PRO A 391 -11.34 15.79 -19.49
CA PRO A 391 -12.50 16.01 -20.37
C PRO A 391 -12.60 15.02 -21.54
N MET A 392 -11.50 14.40 -21.96
CA MET A 392 -11.52 13.34 -22.97
C MET A 392 -12.47 12.19 -22.65
N ILE A 393 -12.69 11.91 -21.36
CA ILE A 393 -13.56 10.80 -20.91
C ILE A 393 -15.00 11.00 -21.41
N ASP A 394 -15.59 12.17 -21.14
CA ASP A 394 -16.96 12.47 -21.58
C ASP A 394 -17.05 12.59 -23.11
N MET A 395 -15.97 13.02 -23.80
CA MET A 395 -15.92 13.03 -25.26
C MET A 395 -15.90 11.63 -25.87
N ILE A 396 -15.27 10.66 -25.22
CA ILE A 396 -15.18 9.26 -25.71
C ILE A 396 -16.46 8.48 -25.40
N HIS A 397 -17.00 8.62 -24.18
CA HIS A 397 -18.06 7.75 -23.66
C HIS A 397 -19.42 8.43 -23.53
N GLY A 398 -19.52 9.72 -23.83
CA GLY A 398 -20.71 10.52 -23.69
C GLY A 398 -20.75 11.33 -22.39
N GLU A 399 -21.45 12.46 -22.45
CA GLU A 399 -21.61 13.39 -21.33
C GLU A 399 -22.18 12.70 -20.07
N GLY A 400 -21.61 13.03 -18.91
CA GLY A 400 -21.98 12.47 -17.62
C GLY A 400 -21.24 11.20 -17.22
N THR A 401 -20.36 10.65 -18.06
CA THR A 401 -19.57 9.46 -17.74
C THR A 401 -18.66 9.71 -16.54
N ILE A 402 -18.03 10.87 -16.43
CA ILE A 402 -17.20 11.26 -15.28
C ILE A 402 -18.01 11.18 -13.98
N LEU A 403 -19.20 11.80 -13.94
CA LEU A 403 -20.05 11.79 -12.74
C LEU A 403 -20.55 10.40 -12.36
N LYS A 404 -20.79 9.54 -13.34
CA LYS A 404 -21.27 8.18 -13.13
C LYS A 404 -20.16 7.23 -12.68
N SER A 405 -18.98 7.33 -13.29
CA SER A 405 -17.91 6.31 -13.19
C SER A 405 -16.83 6.66 -12.17
N ILE A 406 -16.56 7.97 -11.96
CA ILE A 406 -15.51 8.48 -11.06
C ILE A 406 -16.00 9.66 -10.22
N PRO A 407 -17.14 9.51 -9.49
CA PRO A 407 -17.71 10.58 -8.69
C PRO A 407 -16.79 11.06 -7.56
N ALA A 408 -15.95 10.21 -6.98
CA ALA A 408 -14.99 10.60 -5.95
C ALA A 408 -13.94 11.56 -6.51
N MET A 409 -13.43 11.30 -7.71
CA MET A 409 -12.49 12.22 -8.37
C MET A 409 -13.13 13.56 -8.65
N TYR A 410 -14.35 13.57 -9.22
CA TYR A 410 -15.08 14.81 -9.43
C TYR A 410 -15.25 15.59 -8.13
N ASN A 411 -15.72 14.94 -7.06
CA ASN A 411 -15.92 15.56 -5.76
C ASN A 411 -14.62 16.09 -5.12
N MET A 412 -13.49 15.41 -5.36
CA MET A 412 -12.19 15.84 -4.86
C MET A 412 -11.78 17.19 -5.47
N PHE A 413 -11.89 17.36 -6.78
CA PHE A 413 -11.42 18.54 -7.47
C PHE A 413 -12.42 19.70 -7.47
N ILE A 414 -13.73 19.43 -7.58
CA ILE A 414 -14.76 20.50 -7.64
C ILE A 414 -14.81 21.35 -6.36
N LYS A 415 -14.42 20.80 -5.20
CA LYS A 415 -14.30 21.53 -3.93
C LYS A 415 -13.30 22.69 -4.00
N TYR A 416 -12.36 22.62 -4.93
CA TYR A 416 -11.35 23.64 -5.17
C TYR A 416 -11.61 24.44 -6.44
N GLY A 417 -12.82 24.34 -7.00
CA GLY A 417 -13.24 25.09 -8.19
C GLY A 417 -12.73 24.49 -9.51
N ILE A 418 -12.15 23.29 -9.50
CA ILE A 418 -11.65 22.60 -10.70
C ILE A 418 -12.71 21.62 -11.17
N ASP A 419 -13.34 21.91 -12.31
CA ASP A 419 -14.32 21.01 -12.94
C ASP A 419 -13.62 20.08 -13.92
N ILE A 420 -13.31 18.86 -13.48
CA ILE A 420 -12.60 17.86 -14.29
C ILE A 420 -13.33 17.37 -15.54
N ARG A 421 -14.59 17.80 -15.74
CA ARG A 421 -15.35 17.58 -16.99
C ARG A 421 -14.95 18.58 -18.07
N LYS A 422 -14.36 19.71 -17.69
CA LYS A 422 -14.05 20.86 -18.56
C LYS A 422 -12.56 21.12 -18.65
N GLU A 423 -11.84 20.88 -17.56
CA GLU A 423 -10.44 21.27 -17.39
C GLU A 423 -9.56 20.04 -17.14
N PRO A 424 -8.34 19.98 -17.72
CA PRO A 424 -7.36 18.95 -17.38
C PRO A 424 -6.88 19.15 -15.94
N ILE A 425 -6.31 18.14 -15.31
CA ILE A 425 -5.75 18.23 -13.95
C ILE A 425 -4.24 18.01 -13.96
N LEU A 426 -3.53 18.65 -13.03
CA LEU A 426 -2.09 18.46 -12.85
C LEU A 426 -1.81 17.22 -12.00
N VAL A 427 -0.90 16.38 -12.49
CA VAL A 427 -0.50 15.14 -11.82
C VAL A 427 1.01 14.96 -11.83
N TYR A 428 1.53 14.37 -10.74
CA TYR A 428 2.93 13.97 -10.59
C TYR A 428 3.02 12.65 -9.82
N PRO A 429 4.07 11.83 -9.99
CA PRO A 429 4.21 10.61 -9.24
C PRO A 429 4.18 10.81 -7.73
N THR A 430 3.45 9.94 -7.05
CA THR A 430 3.28 9.94 -5.59
C THR A 430 3.65 8.57 -5.02
N LEU A 431 4.33 8.54 -3.88
CA LEU A 431 4.64 7.30 -3.18
C LEU A 431 3.35 6.59 -2.78
N HIS A 432 3.18 5.35 -3.22
CA HIS A 432 1.87 4.69 -3.19
C HIS A 432 1.85 3.33 -2.54
N TYR A 433 2.82 2.47 -2.81
CA TYR A 433 2.82 1.08 -2.35
C TYR A 433 4.24 0.56 -2.13
N GLN A 434 4.41 -0.27 -1.12
CA GLN A 434 5.65 -0.98 -0.91
C GLN A 434 5.55 -2.36 -1.56
N ASN A 435 6.37 -2.63 -2.60
CA ASN A 435 6.36 -3.93 -3.28
C ASN A 435 7.03 -5.01 -2.44
N GLY A 436 8.08 -4.63 -1.71
CA GLY A 436 8.77 -5.49 -0.76
C GLY A 436 8.12 -5.52 0.62
N GLY A 437 8.69 -6.29 1.52
CA GLY A 437 8.19 -6.44 2.90
C GLY A 437 8.77 -7.68 3.55
N VAL A 438 8.12 -8.17 4.60
CA VAL A 438 8.53 -9.39 5.29
C VAL A 438 8.39 -10.58 4.35
N GLU A 439 9.45 -11.38 4.22
CA GLU A 439 9.46 -12.58 3.40
C GLU A 439 8.49 -13.62 3.94
N ILE A 440 7.59 -14.11 3.09
CA ILE A 440 6.58 -15.13 3.43
C ILE A 440 6.60 -16.32 2.46
N ASP A 441 6.02 -17.43 2.89
CA ASP A 441 5.61 -18.53 2.03
C ASP A 441 4.13 -18.41 1.62
N LYS A 442 3.62 -19.35 0.82
CA LYS A 442 2.23 -19.37 0.33
C LYS A 442 1.16 -19.49 1.43
N THR A 443 1.52 -19.82 2.65
CA THR A 443 0.69 -19.93 3.85
C THR A 443 0.96 -18.83 4.85
N CYS A 444 1.65 -17.77 4.42
CA CYS A 444 1.97 -16.56 5.18
C CYS A 444 3.01 -16.76 6.30
N HIS A 445 3.68 -17.91 6.40
CA HIS A 445 4.74 -18.12 7.38
C HIS A 445 5.97 -17.27 7.05
N THR A 446 6.56 -16.71 8.10
CA THR A 446 7.91 -16.14 8.07
C THR A 446 8.94 -17.18 8.50
N ASN A 447 10.22 -16.80 8.50
CA ASN A 447 11.27 -17.61 9.11
C ASN A 447 11.25 -17.62 10.66
N VAL A 448 10.37 -16.84 11.29
CA VAL A 448 10.13 -16.84 12.73
C VAL A 448 8.89 -17.70 13.02
N ALA A 449 9.07 -18.77 13.77
CA ALA A 449 7.97 -19.69 14.08
C ALA A 449 6.80 -18.95 14.77
N TYR A 450 5.57 -19.28 14.39
CA TYR A 450 4.29 -18.72 14.89
C TYR A 450 4.09 -17.24 14.60
N LEU A 451 4.94 -16.65 13.73
CA LEU A 451 4.77 -15.31 13.19
C LEU A 451 4.35 -15.40 11.71
N LEU A 452 3.14 -14.99 11.42
CA LEU A 452 2.57 -14.86 10.07
C LEU A 452 2.53 -13.39 9.67
N VAL A 453 2.62 -13.11 8.36
CA VAL A 453 2.51 -11.75 7.82
C VAL A 453 1.63 -11.76 6.58
N ALA A 454 0.76 -10.76 6.41
CA ALA A 454 -0.16 -10.65 5.28
C ALA A 454 -0.34 -9.22 4.78
N GLY A 455 -0.71 -9.09 3.50
CA GLY A 455 -0.94 -7.81 2.82
C GLY A 455 0.34 -7.03 2.58
N GLU A 456 0.25 -5.71 2.45
CA GLU A 456 1.38 -4.83 2.09
C GLU A 456 2.58 -4.89 3.06
N ALA A 457 2.43 -5.48 4.24
CA ALA A 457 3.56 -5.76 5.13
C ALA A 457 4.43 -6.92 4.65
N SER A 458 3.94 -7.75 3.73
CA SER A 458 4.65 -8.90 3.16
C SER A 458 5.35 -8.56 1.84
N GLY A 459 6.44 -9.27 1.54
CA GLY A 459 7.19 -9.17 0.29
C GLY A 459 7.13 -10.44 -0.54
N GLY A 460 7.37 -10.31 -1.85
CA GLY A 460 7.47 -11.43 -2.78
C GLY A 460 6.22 -11.73 -3.61
N VAL A 461 5.07 -11.12 -3.29
CA VAL A 461 3.82 -11.32 -4.04
C VAL A 461 3.86 -10.61 -5.40
N HIS A 462 4.34 -9.37 -5.43
CA HIS A 462 4.22 -8.48 -6.58
C HIS A 462 5.53 -8.25 -7.34
N GLY A 463 6.60 -8.96 -6.99
CA GLY A 463 7.93 -8.67 -7.53
C GLY A 463 8.35 -7.23 -7.20
N THR A 464 8.88 -6.55 -8.20
CA THR A 464 9.36 -5.16 -8.06
C THR A 464 8.38 -4.11 -8.62
N ASN A 465 7.22 -4.52 -9.14
CA ASN A 465 6.17 -3.59 -9.59
C ASN A 465 4.77 -4.24 -9.58
N ARG A 466 3.87 -3.70 -8.79
CA ARG A 466 2.51 -4.22 -8.61
C ARG A 466 1.53 -3.69 -9.67
N LEU A 467 0.71 -4.55 -10.24
CA LEU A 467 -0.39 -4.15 -11.12
C LEU A 467 -1.59 -3.60 -10.31
N MET A 468 -2.35 -2.67 -10.93
CA MET A 468 -3.59 -2.12 -10.38
C MET A 468 -4.55 -3.25 -9.95
N GLY A 469 -5.19 -3.09 -8.79
CA GLY A 469 -6.16 -4.05 -8.26
C GLY A 469 -5.58 -5.28 -7.58
N ASN A 470 -4.31 -5.62 -7.84
CA ASN A 470 -3.65 -6.75 -7.17
C ASN A 470 -3.34 -6.45 -5.69
N SER A 471 -3.28 -5.18 -5.24
CA SER A 471 -3.11 -4.89 -3.81
C SER A 471 -4.35 -5.21 -2.99
N LEU A 472 -5.55 -4.81 -3.46
CA LEU A 472 -6.79 -5.21 -2.79
C LEU A 472 -6.98 -6.72 -2.82
N LEU A 473 -6.58 -7.37 -3.92
CA LEU A 473 -6.60 -8.83 -4.01
C LEU A 473 -5.62 -9.46 -3.01
N ASP A 474 -4.38 -8.97 -2.93
CA ASP A 474 -3.35 -9.43 -2.00
C ASP A 474 -3.82 -9.35 -0.55
N VAL A 475 -4.31 -8.18 -0.11
CA VAL A 475 -4.72 -8.02 1.30
C VAL A 475 -5.86 -8.96 1.68
N VAL A 476 -6.77 -9.27 0.75
CA VAL A 476 -7.86 -10.20 1.04
C VAL A 476 -7.42 -11.66 0.91
N VAL A 477 -6.68 -12.02 -0.15
CA VAL A 477 -6.18 -13.40 -0.34
C VAL A 477 -5.29 -13.80 0.81
N PHE A 478 -4.19 -13.07 1.05
CA PHE A 478 -3.21 -13.47 2.08
C PHE A 478 -3.71 -13.16 3.49
N GLY A 479 -4.59 -12.16 3.68
CA GLY A 479 -5.30 -12.01 4.95
C GLY A 479 -6.12 -13.25 5.30
N ARG A 480 -6.90 -13.77 4.34
CA ARG A 480 -7.66 -15.02 4.53
C ARG A 480 -6.75 -16.23 4.72
N GLU A 481 -5.70 -16.39 3.92
CA GLU A 481 -4.77 -17.52 4.06
C GLU A 481 -4.08 -17.51 5.43
N ALA A 482 -3.63 -16.34 5.92
CA ALA A 482 -3.06 -16.20 7.26
C ALA A 482 -4.05 -16.58 8.36
N GLY A 483 -5.32 -16.13 8.26
CA GLY A 483 -6.38 -16.49 9.20
C GLY A 483 -6.71 -17.98 9.19
N ILE A 484 -6.82 -18.58 8.00
CA ILE A 484 -7.03 -20.03 7.83
C ILE A 484 -5.87 -20.82 8.44
N GLU A 485 -4.64 -20.41 8.18
CA GLU A 485 -3.46 -21.11 8.70
C GLU A 485 -3.36 -20.97 10.23
N ALA A 486 -3.56 -19.76 10.77
CA ALA A 486 -3.63 -19.54 12.21
C ALA A 486 -4.73 -20.40 12.87
N GLY A 487 -5.88 -20.54 12.20
CA GLY A 487 -6.99 -21.40 12.61
C GLY A 487 -6.67 -22.89 12.66
N LYS A 488 -5.68 -23.37 11.87
CA LYS A 488 -5.15 -24.73 11.98
C LYS A 488 -4.09 -24.85 13.07
N MET A 489 -3.27 -23.80 13.21
CA MET A 489 -2.10 -23.80 14.10
C MET A 489 -2.49 -23.73 15.57
N PHE A 490 -3.41 -22.82 15.97
CA PHE A 490 -3.73 -22.55 17.37
C PHE A 490 -4.21 -23.80 18.14
N LYS A 491 -4.83 -24.76 17.44
CA LYS A 491 -5.31 -26.04 18.02
C LYS A 491 -4.17 -26.96 18.46
N LYS A 492 -2.95 -26.74 17.91
CA LYS A 492 -1.76 -27.58 18.16
C LYS A 492 -0.75 -26.89 19.08
N ILE A 493 -0.89 -25.58 19.29
CA ILE A 493 0.06 -24.75 20.03
C ILE A 493 -0.52 -24.43 21.40
N LYS A 494 0.29 -24.55 22.44
CA LYS A 494 -0.05 -24.08 23.79
C LYS A 494 0.49 -22.66 23.99
N LEU A 495 -0.21 -21.87 24.81
CA LEU A 495 0.33 -20.60 25.28
C LEU A 495 1.66 -20.84 26.01
N SER A 496 2.65 -20.02 25.73
CA SER A 496 3.96 -20.15 26.38
C SER A 496 3.92 -19.57 27.79
N ASP A 497 4.49 -20.27 28.75
CA ASP A 497 4.63 -19.76 30.12
C ASP A 497 5.87 -18.87 30.28
N ASN A 498 6.86 -19.03 29.40
CA ASN A 498 8.13 -18.31 29.44
C ASN A 498 8.22 -17.30 28.30
N LEU A 499 7.83 -16.06 28.57
CA LEU A 499 7.92 -14.94 27.63
C LEU A 499 9.28 -14.24 27.74
N SER A 500 9.76 -13.69 26.64
CA SER A 500 11.09 -13.09 26.55
C SER A 500 11.17 -11.94 25.54
N LEU A 501 11.92 -10.91 25.91
CA LEU A 501 12.36 -9.81 25.05
C LEU A 501 13.88 -9.84 24.83
N LYS A 502 14.51 -11.03 24.98
CA LYS A 502 15.97 -11.19 24.80
C LYS A 502 16.43 -10.69 23.42
N HIS A 503 15.66 -10.96 22.37
CA HIS A 503 16.01 -10.52 21.01
C HIS A 503 16.14 -9.01 20.88
N VAL A 504 15.37 -8.23 21.64
CA VAL A 504 15.46 -6.75 21.67
C VAL A 504 16.78 -6.31 22.31
N LYS A 505 17.18 -6.96 23.42
CA LYS A 505 18.49 -6.72 24.05
C LYS A 505 19.64 -7.08 23.15
N ASP A 506 19.54 -8.20 22.44
CA ASP A 506 20.57 -8.67 21.53
C ASP A 506 20.68 -7.73 20.31
N PHE A 507 19.56 -7.25 19.78
CA PHE A 507 19.52 -6.26 18.71
C PHE A 507 20.19 -4.94 19.12
N GLU A 508 19.96 -4.44 20.33
CA GLU A 508 20.60 -3.19 20.81
C GLU A 508 22.11 -3.39 21.02
N LYS A 509 22.57 -4.57 21.45
CA LYS A 509 23.99 -4.91 21.48
C LYS A 509 24.62 -4.88 20.08
N GLU A 510 23.95 -5.50 19.10
CA GLU A 510 24.41 -5.51 17.69
C GLU A 510 24.46 -4.09 17.13
N ARG A 511 23.43 -3.27 17.42
CA ARG A 511 23.37 -1.86 17.04
C ARG A 511 24.55 -1.06 17.59
N THR A 512 24.85 -1.24 18.87
CA THR A 512 25.97 -0.58 19.55
C THR A 512 27.31 -1.02 18.97
N ALA A 513 27.50 -2.32 18.74
CA ALA A 513 28.71 -2.88 18.13
C ALA A 513 28.93 -2.38 16.69
N ALA A 514 27.86 -2.22 15.92
CA ALA A 514 27.89 -1.66 14.57
C ALA A 514 28.09 -0.13 14.54
N LYS A 515 28.17 0.52 15.71
CA LYS A 515 28.35 1.98 15.87
C LYS A 515 27.30 2.79 15.10
N ILE A 516 26.06 2.32 15.06
CA ILE A 516 24.97 3.04 14.42
C ILE A 516 24.65 4.28 15.25
N LYS A 517 24.89 5.44 14.65
CA LYS A 517 24.61 6.76 15.24
C LYS A 517 23.16 7.16 14.93
N GLY A 518 22.57 7.96 15.79
CA GLY A 518 21.22 8.51 15.62
C GLY A 518 20.35 8.31 16.84
N ASN A 519 19.38 9.18 17.00
CA ASN A 519 18.41 9.16 18.11
C ASN A 519 17.03 8.68 17.66
N ALA A 520 16.90 8.24 16.41
CA ALA A 520 15.66 7.67 15.92
C ALA A 520 15.19 6.50 16.80
N VAL A 521 13.89 6.46 17.04
CA VAL A 521 13.21 5.42 17.84
C VAL A 521 12.16 4.75 16.96
N SER A 522 12.13 3.44 16.97
CA SER A 522 11.18 2.66 16.18
C SER A 522 10.46 1.58 17.02
N PRO A 523 9.26 1.18 16.62
CA PRO A 523 8.47 1.65 15.47
C PRO A 523 8.06 3.11 15.61
N LYS A 524 7.83 3.79 14.47
CA LYS A 524 7.52 5.24 14.45
C LYS A 524 6.13 5.55 14.99
N ILE A 525 5.19 4.66 14.80
CA ILE A 525 3.78 4.70 15.18
C ILE A 525 2.97 5.69 14.34
N LEU A 526 3.24 6.98 14.45
CA LEU A 526 2.61 8.04 13.66
C LEU A 526 3.68 8.92 13.01
N PRO A 527 3.44 9.46 11.82
CA PRO A 527 4.35 10.43 11.22
C PRO A 527 4.43 11.68 12.10
N THR A 528 5.63 12.17 12.28
CA THR A 528 5.85 13.45 12.96
C THR A 528 6.01 14.54 11.90
N TYR A 529 4.99 15.34 11.74
CA TYR A 529 5.07 16.61 11.03
C TYR A 529 5.46 17.65 12.07
N HIS A 530 6.76 17.92 12.22
CA HIS A 530 7.23 18.93 13.17
C HIS A 530 7.12 20.32 12.56
N HIS A 531 6.39 21.20 13.22
CA HIS A 531 6.64 22.62 13.12
C HIS A 531 8.06 22.90 13.59
N GLY A 532 8.89 23.50 12.75
CA GLY A 532 10.23 23.95 13.13
C GLY A 532 11.40 23.02 12.82
N ASN A 533 11.26 22.04 11.91
CA ASN A 533 12.42 21.46 11.25
C ASN A 533 12.77 22.32 10.02
N PRO A 534 13.89 23.11 10.06
CA PRO A 534 14.24 24.02 8.97
C PRO A 534 14.48 23.33 7.62
N GLU A 535 14.83 22.03 7.62
CA GLU A 535 14.99 21.25 6.39
C GLU A 535 13.62 20.86 5.80
N PHE A 536 12.65 20.52 6.65
CA PHE A 536 11.31 20.15 6.22
C PHE A 536 10.51 21.37 5.72
N GLU A 537 10.66 22.53 6.35
CA GLU A 537 10.04 23.78 5.91
C GLU A 537 10.59 24.29 4.58
N LYS A 538 11.84 23.94 4.22
CA LYS A 538 12.43 24.27 2.92
C LYS A 538 11.96 23.35 1.79
N GLU A 539 11.57 22.12 2.11
CA GLU A 539 11.19 21.11 1.12
C GLU A 539 9.68 21.07 0.82
N ILE A 540 8.84 21.59 1.71
CA ILE A 540 7.38 21.71 1.51
C ILE A 540 6.93 23.11 1.95
N PRO A 541 7.07 24.13 1.09
CA PRO A 541 6.52 25.46 1.37
C PRO A 541 4.99 25.36 1.54
N GLY A 542 4.50 25.75 2.70
CA GLY A 542 3.07 25.80 3.00
C GLY A 542 2.50 24.60 3.76
N ALA A 543 3.31 23.65 4.24
CA ALA A 543 2.88 22.62 5.20
C ALA A 543 2.80 23.20 6.63
N THR A 544 2.08 24.29 6.80
CA THR A 544 1.58 24.72 8.11
C THR A 544 0.22 24.08 8.32
N LEU A 545 0.14 23.11 9.20
CA LEU A 545 -1.13 22.72 9.83
C LEU A 545 -1.39 23.62 11.02
#